data_07c066ea6868d6214a4c71da671dfcc3
#
_entry.id   07c066ea6868d6214a4c71da671dfcc3
#
_cell.length_a   1.000
_cell.length_b   1.000
_cell.length_c   1.000
_cell.angle_alpha   90.00
_cell.angle_beta   90.00
_cell.angle_gamma   90.00
#
_symmetry.space_group_name_H-M   'P 1'
#
loop_
_entity.id
_entity.type
_entity.pdbx_description
1 polymer ?
#
loop_
_entity_poly.entity_id
_entity_poly.type
_entity_poly.pdbx_seq_one_letter_code
_entity_poly.pdbx_strand_id
1 'polypeptide(L)' 'MTYNEYFKWLKKQGVEIVDGGGRHHKKGIFNGKSIPLPYHGAKEIGSGLVKRINKDLGL' A
#
# COMPACT_ATOMS: atom_id res chain seq x y z
N MET A 1 -10.16 -1.23 8.56
CA MET A 1 -9.40 -0.01 8.18
C MET A 1 -9.62 0.25 6.69
N THR A 2 -9.62 1.51 6.29
CA THR A 2 -9.78 1.88 4.90
C THR A 2 -8.42 1.88 4.18
N TYR A 3 -8.46 1.92 2.84
CA TYR A 3 -7.23 2.05 2.06
C TYR A 3 -6.45 3.31 2.46
N ASN A 4 -7.15 4.44 2.66
CA ASN A 4 -6.50 5.68 3.10
C ASN A 4 -5.79 5.52 4.44
N GLU A 5 -6.44 4.86 5.39
CA GLU A 5 -5.85 4.63 6.71
C GLU A 5 -4.63 3.71 6.63
N TYR A 6 -4.73 2.65 5.83
CA TYR A 6 -3.63 1.72 5.65
C TYR A 6 -2.43 2.40 4.99
N PHE A 7 -2.68 3.19 3.95
CA PHE A 7 -1.61 3.89 3.25
C PHE A 7 -0.93 4.92 4.16
N LYS A 8 -1.70 5.59 5.01
CA LYS A 8 -1.14 6.50 6.00
C LYS A 8 -0.21 5.75 6.97
N TRP A 9 -0.62 4.55 7.39
CA TRP A 9 0.20 3.70 8.24
C TRP A 9 1.48 3.27 7.52
N LEU A 10 1.38 2.88 6.25
CA LEU A 10 2.55 2.51 5.46
C LEU A 10 3.57 3.63 5.39
N LYS A 11 3.11 4.87 5.20
CA LYS A 11 4.01 6.02 5.18
C LYS A 11 4.75 6.19 6.50
N LYS A 12 4.07 5.92 7.61
CA LYS A 12 4.70 5.95 8.93
C LYS A 12 5.77 4.88 9.08
N GLN A 13 5.65 3.77 8.37
CA GLN A 13 6.64 2.70 8.39
C GLN A 13 7.83 2.99 7.47
N GLY A 14 7.81 4.09 6.75
CA GLY A 14 8.88 4.46 5.84
C GLY A 14 8.64 4.06 4.40
N VAL A 15 7.45 3.58 4.07
CA VAL A 15 7.12 3.21 2.69
C VAL A 15 6.82 4.47 1.89
N GLU A 16 7.47 4.62 0.76
CA GLU A 16 7.17 5.70 -0.19
C GLU A 16 6.02 5.26 -1.07
N ILE A 17 4.98 6.08 -1.17
CA ILE A 17 3.81 5.78 -2.00
C ILE A 17 3.76 6.77 -3.15
N VAL A 18 3.81 6.25 -4.37
CA VAL A 18 3.81 7.06 -5.58
C VAL A 18 2.72 6.56 -6.53
N ASP A 19 2.39 7.38 -7.52
CA ASP A 19 1.42 6.97 -8.53
C ASP A 19 2.04 5.89 -9.41
N GLY A 20 1.28 4.81 -9.61
CA GLY A 20 1.75 3.64 -10.32
C GLY A 20 1.42 3.61 -11.80
N GLY A 21 0.91 4.69 -12.35
CA GLY A 21 0.59 4.78 -13.78
C GLY A 21 -0.81 4.31 -14.16
N GLY A 22 -1.58 3.76 -13.25
CA GLY A 22 -2.97 3.37 -13.48
C GLY A 22 -3.93 4.27 -12.71
N ARG A 23 -5.22 4.20 -13.04
CA ARG A 23 -6.24 5.03 -12.39
C ARG A 23 -6.38 4.76 -10.90
N HIS A 24 -6.31 3.49 -10.53
CA HIS A 24 -6.63 3.04 -9.17
C HIS A 24 -5.47 2.32 -8.52
N HIS A 25 -4.28 2.50 -9.07
CA HIS A 25 -3.10 1.82 -8.56
C HIS A 25 -2.08 2.81 -8.05
N LYS A 26 -1.46 2.45 -6.97
CA LYS A 26 -0.32 3.15 -6.42
C LYS A 26 0.85 2.19 -6.40
N LYS A 27 2.03 2.70 -6.15
CA LYS A 27 3.24 1.88 -6.03
C LYS A 27 3.87 2.16 -4.69
N GLY A 28 4.20 1.13 -3.95
CA GLY A 28 4.91 1.25 -2.69
C GLY A 28 6.37 0.89 -2.85
N ILE A 29 7.25 1.74 -2.37
CA ILE A 29 8.70 1.54 -2.44
C ILE A 29 9.24 1.46 -1.04
N PHE A 30 9.91 0.35 -0.71
CA PHE A 30 10.45 0.10 0.62
C PHE A 30 11.62 -0.87 0.52
N ASN A 31 12.75 -0.51 1.14
CA ASN A 31 13.97 -1.34 1.15
C ASN A 31 14.40 -1.79 -0.25
N GLY A 32 14.31 -0.90 -1.23
CA GLY A 32 14.68 -1.22 -2.60
C GLY A 32 13.66 -2.05 -3.35
N LYS A 33 12.55 -2.40 -2.72
CA LYS A 33 11.46 -3.13 -3.37
C LYS A 33 10.39 -2.16 -3.84
N SER A 34 9.81 -2.44 -4.99
CA SER A 34 8.72 -1.66 -5.55
C SER A 34 7.59 -2.61 -5.89
N ILE A 35 6.43 -2.43 -5.25
CA ILE A 35 5.28 -3.29 -5.49
C ILE A 35 4.05 -2.47 -5.86
N PRO A 36 3.17 -3.01 -6.70
CA PRO A 36 1.92 -2.34 -7.00
C PRO A 36 0.99 -2.44 -5.80
N LEU A 37 0.29 -1.35 -5.51
CA LEU A 37 -0.68 -1.30 -4.42
C LEU A 37 -2.04 -0.93 -4.99
N PRO A 38 -3.08 -1.76 -4.79
CA PRO A 38 -4.44 -1.35 -5.15
C PRO A 38 -4.88 -0.21 -4.25
N TYR A 39 -5.63 0.73 -4.80
CA TYR A 39 -6.09 1.87 -4.04
C TYR A 39 -7.55 2.16 -4.37
N HIS A 40 -8.38 2.17 -3.35
CA HIS A 40 -9.82 2.42 -3.47
C HIS A 40 -10.32 3.46 -2.46
N GLY A 41 -9.47 4.39 -2.08
CA GLY A 41 -9.86 5.54 -1.26
C GLY A 41 -10.40 5.17 0.12
N ALA A 42 -11.63 5.55 0.37
CA ALA A 42 -12.26 5.36 1.68
C ALA A 42 -12.90 3.98 1.85
N LYS A 43 -12.77 3.08 0.88
CA LYS A 43 -13.30 1.73 1.01
C LYS A 43 -12.48 0.91 1.99
N GLU A 44 -13.12 -0.09 2.60
CA GLU A 44 -12.42 -1.01 3.49
C GLU A 44 -11.40 -1.85 2.73
N ILE A 45 -10.23 -2.00 3.33
CA ILE A 45 -9.22 -2.91 2.81
C ILE A 45 -9.32 -4.23 3.58
N GLY A 46 -9.31 -5.35 2.86
CA GLY A 46 -9.40 -6.65 3.49
C GLY A 46 -8.15 -7.01 4.28
N SER A 47 -8.31 -7.70 5.40
CA SER A 47 -7.17 -8.09 6.24
C SER A 47 -6.20 -9.02 5.52
N GLY A 48 -6.69 -9.88 4.64
CA GLY A 48 -5.84 -10.75 3.84
C GLY A 48 -4.94 -9.98 2.91
N LEU A 49 -5.47 -8.91 2.30
CA LEU A 49 -4.69 -8.06 1.42
C LEU A 49 -3.63 -7.28 2.20
N VAL A 50 -3.99 -6.78 3.39
CA VAL A 50 -3.03 -6.11 4.28
C VAL A 50 -1.85 -7.03 4.61
N LYS A 51 -2.15 -8.26 4.99
CA LYS A 51 -1.10 -9.25 5.33
C LYS A 51 -0.20 -9.52 4.13
N ARG A 52 -0.79 -9.68 2.95
CA ARG A 52 -0.02 -9.95 1.74
C ARG A 52 0.89 -8.79 1.38
N ILE A 53 0.38 -7.56 1.43
CA ILE A 53 1.17 -6.38 1.12
C ILE A 53 2.31 -6.22 2.12
N ASN A 54 2.02 -6.39 3.42
CA ASN A 54 3.05 -6.31 4.44
C ASN A 54 4.15 -7.34 4.21
N LYS A 55 3.77 -8.56 3.87
CA LYS A 55 4.73 -9.62 3.56
C LYS A 55 5.60 -9.27 2.35
N ASP A 56 4.98 -8.77 1.29
CA ASP A 56 5.68 -8.40 0.06
C ASP A 56 6.66 -7.25 0.30
N LEU A 57 6.33 -6.32 1.19
CA LEU A 57 7.21 -5.21 1.56
C LEU A 57 8.25 -5.59 2.59
N GLY A 58 8.07 -6.69 3.30
CA GLY A 58 8.97 -7.11 4.36
C GLY A 58 8.66 -6.46 5.72
N LEU A 59 7.42 -6.07 5.88
CA LEU A 59 6.97 -5.47 7.16
C LEU A 59 6.47 -6.51 8.14
#